data_7c1fdfd57d414ad7976205131238f2fb
#
_entry.id   7c1fdfd57d414ad7976205131238f2fb
#
_cell.length_a   1.000
_cell.length_b   1.000
_cell.length_c   1.000
_cell.angle_alpha   90.00
_cell.angle_beta   90.00
_cell.angle_gamma   90.00
#
_symmetry.space_group_name_H-M   'P 1'
#
loop_
_entity.id
_entity.type
_entity.pdbx_description
1 polymer ?
#
loop_
_entity_poly.entity_id
_entity_poly.type
_entity_poly.pdbx_seq_one_letter_code
_entity_poly.pdbx_strand_id
1 'polypeptide(L)'
;AFCRADVFTPDVWERANAFLTRVRGRIVDEECADAFLRAFSEQHFCSLGGRGLEERLWSKVPRTKQQLDFAQVKALAKFFAKIVDYKSPFTSTHSLGVADDAECLARFMGFDEDTAQKMYLAGALHDIGKVAIGNEILEKPGRLTDSEYAEMKHHAAYTYYVLSEVQDFAELRDWAAFHHEHLDGTGYPFGKNESELNTQERIMA
;
A
#
# COMPACT_ATOMS: atom_id res chain seq x y z
N ALA A 1 5.62 0.92 -7.42
CA ALA A 1 7.04 0.76 -7.80
C ALA A 1 7.45 -0.71 -8.03
N PHE A 2 6.54 -1.59 -8.50
CA PHE A 2 6.84 -3.03 -8.59
C PHE A 2 7.07 -3.56 -10.01
N CYS A 3 7.12 -2.72 -11.02
CA CYS A 3 7.63 -3.14 -12.34
C CYS A 3 9.10 -2.74 -12.44
N ARG A 4 9.99 -3.69 -12.14
CA ARG A 4 11.39 -3.56 -12.51
C ARG A 4 11.43 -3.49 -14.04
N ALA A 5 11.70 -2.33 -14.59
CA ALA A 5 11.81 -2.10 -16.04
C ALA A 5 12.88 -3.01 -16.68
N ASP A 6 13.82 -3.49 -15.86
CA ASP A 6 14.87 -4.43 -16.22
C ASP A 6 14.40 -5.86 -16.45
N VAL A 7 13.17 -6.22 -16.11
CA VAL A 7 12.59 -7.56 -16.30
C VAL A 7 11.99 -7.73 -17.72
N PHE A 8 11.51 -6.62 -18.33
CA PHE A 8 10.83 -6.66 -19.62
C PHE A 8 11.77 -6.28 -20.78
N THR A 9 12.82 -7.08 -20.98
CA THR A 9 13.82 -6.88 -22.02
C THR A 9 13.75 -7.98 -23.08
N PRO A 10 14.29 -7.77 -24.30
CA PRO A 10 14.35 -8.80 -25.35
C PRO A 10 15.01 -10.09 -24.88
N ASP A 11 16.10 -10.01 -24.13
CA ASP A 11 16.83 -11.12 -23.55
C ASP A 11 15.95 -11.97 -22.60
N VAL A 12 15.15 -11.29 -21.75
CA VAL A 12 14.21 -11.99 -20.87
C VAL A 12 13.07 -12.62 -21.67
N TRP A 13 12.60 -11.95 -22.73
CA TRP A 13 11.61 -12.53 -23.63
C TRP A 13 12.10 -13.82 -24.30
N GLU A 14 13.32 -13.82 -24.85
CA GLU A 14 13.91 -15.02 -25.46
C GLU A 14 14.01 -16.17 -24.45
N ARG A 15 14.47 -15.90 -23.23
CA ARG A 15 14.55 -16.90 -22.15
C ARG A 15 13.18 -17.42 -21.73
N ALA A 16 12.19 -16.55 -21.60
CA ALA A 16 10.82 -16.93 -21.24
C ALA A 16 10.20 -17.79 -22.35
N ASN A 17 10.38 -17.42 -23.62
CA ASN A 17 9.90 -18.16 -24.78
C ASN A 17 10.53 -19.56 -24.86
N ALA A 18 11.85 -19.66 -24.71
CA ALA A 18 12.58 -20.94 -24.67
C ALA A 18 12.14 -21.79 -23.48
N PHE A 19 11.93 -21.20 -22.31
CA PHE A 19 11.42 -21.90 -21.13
C PHE A 19 10.03 -22.48 -21.39
N LEU A 20 9.06 -21.64 -21.83
CA LEU A 20 7.69 -22.09 -22.10
C LEU A 20 7.65 -23.21 -23.15
N THR A 21 8.41 -23.09 -24.22
CA THR A 21 8.51 -24.13 -25.25
C THR A 21 9.01 -25.46 -24.68
N ARG A 22 9.99 -25.43 -23.77
CA ARG A 22 10.56 -26.61 -23.12
C ARG A 22 9.61 -27.30 -22.12
N VAL A 23 8.78 -26.51 -21.41
CA VAL A 23 7.91 -27.01 -20.34
C VAL A 23 6.46 -27.22 -20.78
N ARG A 24 6.12 -26.85 -22.01
CA ARG A 24 4.82 -27.03 -22.66
C ARG A 24 4.35 -28.47 -22.57
N GLY A 25 3.12 -28.68 -22.16
CA GLY A 25 2.51 -30.01 -21.99
C GLY A 25 3.09 -30.85 -20.84
N ARG A 26 4.06 -30.29 -20.06
CA ARG A 26 4.69 -31.00 -18.93
C ARG A 26 4.48 -30.29 -17.58
N ILE A 27 4.73 -29.00 -17.53
CA ILE A 27 4.60 -28.16 -16.34
C ILE A 27 3.53 -27.10 -16.57
N VAL A 28 3.48 -26.55 -17.79
CA VAL A 28 2.45 -25.61 -18.22
C VAL A 28 1.55 -26.33 -19.22
N ASP A 29 0.25 -26.13 -19.05
CA ASP A 29 -0.75 -26.66 -19.99
C ASP A 29 -0.41 -26.19 -21.42
N GLU A 30 -0.62 -27.08 -22.40
CA GLU A 30 -0.23 -26.85 -23.78
C GLU A 30 -1.01 -25.68 -24.39
N GLU A 31 -2.32 -25.64 -24.17
CA GLU A 31 -3.19 -24.58 -24.71
C GLU A 31 -2.85 -23.23 -24.08
N CYS A 32 -2.56 -23.21 -22.77
CA CYS A 32 -2.13 -21.98 -22.07
C CYS A 32 -0.79 -21.47 -22.58
N ALA A 33 0.20 -22.34 -22.79
CA ALA A 33 1.50 -21.97 -23.33
C ALA A 33 1.34 -21.40 -24.76
N ASP A 34 0.56 -22.05 -25.60
CA ASP A 34 0.28 -21.62 -26.98
C ASP A 34 -0.49 -20.30 -27.01
N ALA A 35 -1.46 -20.12 -26.12
CA ALA A 35 -2.19 -18.86 -26.00
C ALA A 35 -1.25 -17.72 -25.62
N PHE A 36 -0.35 -17.93 -24.66
CA PHE A 36 0.64 -16.92 -24.28
C PHE A 36 1.56 -16.56 -25.46
N LEU A 37 2.14 -17.56 -26.13
CA LEU A 37 3.06 -17.35 -27.25
C LEU A 37 2.38 -16.66 -28.46
N ARG A 38 1.08 -16.89 -28.65
CA ARG A 38 0.30 -16.17 -29.68
C ARG A 38 -0.09 -14.75 -29.28
N ALA A 39 -0.40 -14.53 -28.00
CA ALA A 39 -0.87 -13.24 -27.51
C ALA A 39 0.25 -12.22 -27.33
N PHE A 40 1.46 -12.68 -27.00
CA PHE A 40 2.62 -11.83 -26.73
C PHE A 40 3.66 -11.95 -27.83
N SER A 41 3.96 -10.82 -28.47
CA SER A 41 5.21 -10.65 -29.23
C SER A 41 6.29 -10.08 -28.32
N GLU A 42 7.56 -10.16 -28.74
CA GLU A 42 8.67 -9.50 -28.06
C GLU A 42 8.39 -8.01 -27.79
N GLN A 43 7.86 -7.30 -28.78
CA GLN A 43 7.50 -5.89 -28.65
C GLN A 43 6.42 -5.65 -27.58
N HIS A 44 5.38 -6.50 -27.53
CA HIS A 44 4.36 -6.42 -26.50
C HIS A 44 4.94 -6.71 -25.11
N PHE A 45 5.77 -7.74 -24.98
CA PHE A 45 6.42 -8.08 -23.71
C PHE A 45 7.31 -6.94 -23.20
N CYS A 46 8.20 -6.42 -24.04
CA CYS A 46 9.08 -5.31 -23.67
C CYS A 46 8.28 -4.03 -23.32
N SER A 47 7.12 -3.84 -23.93
CA SER A 47 6.26 -2.69 -23.62
C SER A 47 5.61 -2.74 -22.23
N LEU A 48 5.61 -3.88 -21.53
CA LEU A 48 5.10 -4.02 -20.17
C LEU A 48 6.00 -3.31 -19.15
N GLY A 49 7.29 -3.12 -19.46
CA GLY A 49 8.22 -2.36 -18.61
C GLY A 49 8.25 -0.85 -18.88
N GLY A 50 7.52 -0.36 -19.87
CA GLY A 50 7.58 1.04 -20.29
C GLY A 50 6.69 1.96 -19.47
N ARG A 51 7.05 3.27 -19.42
CA ARG A 51 6.28 4.32 -18.75
C ARG A 51 4.82 4.46 -19.24
N GLY A 52 4.49 3.95 -20.43
CA GLY A 52 3.14 3.99 -21.01
C GLY A 52 2.24 2.80 -20.63
N LEU A 53 2.68 1.86 -19.77
CA LEU A 53 1.87 0.70 -19.40
C LEU A 53 0.59 1.12 -18.69
N GLU A 54 0.68 2.03 -17.75
CA GLU A 54 -0.45 2.51 -16.96
C GLU A 54 -1.48 3.19 -17.87
N GLU A 55 -1.08 4.10 -18.75
CA GLU A 55 -1.96 4.75 -19.71
C GLU A 55 -2.65 3.73 -20.63
N ARG A 56 -1.91 2.70 -21.06
CA ARG A 56 -2.46 1.64 -21.91
C ARG A 56 -3.46 0.76 -21.16
N LEU A 57 -3.18 0.42 -19.90
CA LEU A 57 -4.12 -0.29 -19.04
C LEU A 57 -5.40 0.52 -18.86
N TRP A 58 -5.27 1.78 -18.49
CA TRP A 58 -6.43 2.66 -18.30
C TRP A 58 -7.21 2.93 -19.58
N SER A 59 -6.58 2.84 -20.76
CA SER A 59 -7.28 2.92 -22.05
C SER A 59 -8.17 1.71 -22.34
N LYS A 60 -7.91 0.56 -21.69
CA LYS A 60 -8.64 -0.71 -21.87
C LYS A 60 -9.66 -0.97 -20.77
N VAL A 61 -9.46 -0.40 -19.60
CA VAL A 61 -10.36 -0.56 -18.46
C VAL A 61 -11.48 0.48 -18.55
N PRO A 62 -12.75 0.09 -18.50
CA PRO A 62 -13.85 1.05 -18.45
C PRO A 62 -13.72 1.96 -17.22
N ARG A 63 -13.65 3.26 -17.43
CA ARG A 63 -13.65 4.24 -16.34
C ARG A 63 -15.07 4.42 -15.83
N THR A 64 -15.57 3.51 -15.01
CA THR A 64 -16.80 3.72 -14.26
C THR A 64 -16.47 4.44 -12.97
N LYS A 65 -16.94 5.68 -12.81
CA LYS A 65 -16.91 6.33 -11.50
C LYS A 65 -18.01 5.71 -10.64
N GLN A 66 -17.63 4.95 -9.63
CA GLN A 66 -18.54 4.54 -8.57
C GLN A 66 -18.40 5.55 -7.42
N GLN A 67 -19.52 6.15 -7.02
CA GLN A 67 -19.56 6.86 -5.75
C GLN A 67 -19.80 5.82 -4.65
N LEU A 68 -18.88 5.72 -3.72
CA LEU A 68 -19.00 4.86 -2.55
C LEU A 68 -19.54 5.71 -1.40
N ASP A 69 -20.50 5.18 -0.67
CA ASP A 69 -20.89 5.75 0.62
C ASP A 69 -19.83 5.44 1.70
N PHE A 70 -19.96 6.12 2.85
CA PHE A 70 -18.98 5.93 3.92
C PHE A 70 -18.93 4.49 4.44
N ALA A 71 -20.05 3.78 4.49
CA ALA A 71 -20.07 2.37 4.95
C ALA A 71 -19.26 1.46 4.02
N GLN A 72 -19.34 1.70 2.72
CA GLN A 72 -18.55 0.98 1.71
C GLN A 72 -17.06 1.32 1.81
N VAL A 73 -16.70 2.60 1.99
CA VAL A 73 -15.31 3.03 2.20
C VAL A 73 -14.77 2.44 3.50
N LYS A 74 -15.54 2.46 4.58
CA LYS A 74 -15.20 1.84 5.88
C LYS A 74 -14.98 0.32 5.73
N ALA A 75 -15.78 -0.36 4.93
CA ALA A 75 -15.62 -1.79 4.65
C ALA A 75 -14.31 -2.09 3.87
N LEU A 76 -13.96 -1.25 2.90
CA LEU A 76 -12.69 -1.36 2.17
C LEU A 76 -11.50 -1.09 3.10
N ALA A 77 -11.54 -0.05 3.92
CA ALA A 77 -10.49 0.24 4.89
C ALA A 77 -10.27 -0.93 5.86
N LYS A 78 -11.36 -1.53 6.38
CA LYS A 78 -11.29 -2.76 7.19
C LYS A 78 -10.64 -3.94 6.45
N PHE A 79 -10.93 -4.09 5.18
CA PHE A 79 -10.33 -5.14 4.37
C PHE A 79 -8.80 -4.95 4.23
N PHE A 80 -8.35 -3.72 3.91
CA PHE A 80 -6.93 -3.41 3.83
C PHE A 80 -6.22 -3.52 5.19
N ALA A 81 -6.83 -3.01 6.26
CA ALA A 81 -6.32 -3.17 7.62
C ALA A 81 -6.04 -4.64 7.95
N LYS A 82 -7.00 -5.54 7.66
CA LYS A 82 -6.83 -6.98 7.88
C LYS A 82 -5.70 -7.60 7.04
N ILE A 83 -5.52 -7.15 5.78
CA ILE A 83 -4.40 -7.64 4.95
C ILE A 83 -3.07 -7.25 5.58
N VAL A 84 -2.94 -6.01 6.06
CA VAL A 84 -1.73 -5.51 6.72
C VAL A 84 -1.48 -6.23 8.04
N ASP A 85 -2.51 -6.33 8.87
CA ASP A 85 -2.44 -7.01 10.16
C ASP A 85 -2.09 -8.51 10.01
N TYR A 86 -2.61 -9.17 8.97
CA TYR A 86 -2.28 -10.58 8.67
C TYR A 86 -0.80 -10.77 8.28
N LYS A 87 -0.21 -9.75 7.65
CA LYS A 87 1.21 -9.78 7.27
C LYS A 87 2.15 -9.68 8.48
N SER A 88 1.67 -9.22 9.63
CA SER A 88 2.45 -9.09 10.86
C SER A 88 1.80 -9.92 11.99
N PRO A 89 2.47 -10.96 12.51
CA PRO A 89 1.89 -11.85 13.52
C PRO A 89 1.55 -11.17 14.86
N PHE A 90 2.01 -9.95 15.05
CA PHE A 90 1.80 -9.19 16.29
C PHE A 90 0.59 -8.24 16.25
N THR A 91 -0.11 -8.10 15.12
CA THR A 91 -1.08 -7.01 14.88
C THR A 91 -2.45 -7.48 14.40
N SER A 92 -2.86 -8.73 14.67
CA SER A 92 -4.07 -9.35 14.09
C SER A 92 -5.40 -8.58 14.27
N THR A 93 -5.46 -7.59 15.18
CA THR A 93 -6.62 -6.71 15.41
C THR A 93 -6.22 -5.27 15.73
N HIS A 94 -4.94 -4.94 15.64
CA HIS A 94 -4.39 -3.65 16.08
C HIS A 94 -4.98 -2.48 15.28
N SER A 95 -4.94 -2.56 13.95
CA SER A 95 -5.37 -1.44 13.10
C SER A 95 -6.84 -1.08 13.26
N LEU A 96 -7.71 -2.06 13.54
CA LEU A 96 -9.12 -1.78 13.79
C LEU A 96 -9.35 -1.19 15.20
N GLY A 97 -8.56 -1.62 16.20
CA GLY A 97 -8.59 -1.00 17.53
C GLY A 97 -8.19 0.47 17.47
N VAL A 98 -7.07 0.79 16.80
CA VAL A 98 -6.63 2.17 16.57
C VAL A 98 -7.71 3.00 15.85
N ALA A 99 -8.36 2.41 14.85
CA ALA A 99 -9.44 3.08 14.11
C ALA A 99 -10.63 3.46 15.02
N ASP A 100 -11.09 2.50 15.82
CA ASP A 100 -12.22 2.73 16.75
C ASP A 100 -11.84 3.76 17.83
N ASP A 101 -10.63 3.71 18.37
CA ASP A 101 -10.12 4.64 19.37
C ASP A 101 -9.96 6.06 18.80
N ALA A 102 -9.43 6.21 17.59
CA ALA A 102 -9.28 7.50 16.92
C ALA A 102 -10.63 8.15 16.62
N GLU A 103 -11.62 7.39 16.14
CA GLU A 103 -12.99 7.84 15.92
C GLU A 103 -13.66 8.28 17.25
N CYS A 104 -13.51 7.48 18.29
CA CYS A 104 -14.06 7.75 19.62
C CYS A 104 -13.45 9.03 20.23
N LEU A 105 -12.13 9.17 20.17
CA LEU A 105 -11.42 10.33 20.69
C LEU A 105 -11.78 11.60 19.92
N ALA A 106 -11.91 11.54 18.61
CA ALA A 106 -12.33 12.65 17.78
C ALA A 106 -13.73 13.15 18.20
N ARG A 107 -14.69 12.24 18.39
CA ARG A 107 -16.02 12.58 18.90
C ARG A 107 -15.99 13.17 20.32
N PHE A 108 -15.19 12.59 21.21
CA PHE A 108 -15.02 13.08 22.57
C PHE A 108 -14.46 14.51 22.61
N MET A 109 -13.55 14.84 21.69
CA MET A 109 -12.99 16.19 21.55
C MET A 109 -13.93 17.17 20.85
N GLY A 110 -15.13 16.74 20.42
CA GLY A 110 -16.14 17.60 19.82
C GLY A 110 -15.97 17.88 18.34
N PHE A 111 -15.17 17.08 17.63
CA PHE A 111 -15.12 17.15 16.16
C PHE A 111 -16.44 16.70 15.55
N ASP A 112 -16.72 17.19 14.35
CA ASP A 112 -17.91 16.79 13.61
C ASP A 112 -17.84 15.33 13.13
N GLU A 113 -18.97 14.79 12.69
CA GLU A 113 -19.08 13.40 12.29
C GLU A 113 -18.22 13.06 11.07
N ASP A 114 -18.04 13.98 10.11
CA ASP A 114 -17.18 13.78 8.95
C ASP A 114 -15.72 13.62 9.38
N THR A 115 -15.25 14.50 10.26
CA THR A 115 -13.90 14.41 10.84
C THR A 115 -13.71 13.12 11.64
N ALA A 116 -14.69 12.73 12.49
CA ALA A 116 -14.61 11.48 13.25
C ALA A 116 -14.54 10.24 12.34
N GLN A 117 -15.32 10.24 11.27
CA GLN A 117 -15.29 9.17 10.26
C GLN A 117 -13.95 9.10 9.51
N LYS A 118 -13.39 10.25 9.14
CA LYS A 118 -12.04 10.32 8.54
C LYS A 118 -10.97 9.83 9.51
N MET A 119 -11.08 10.15 10.82
CA MET A 119 -10.15 9.64 11.84
C MET A 119 -10.20 8.11 11.95
N TYR A 120 -11.41 7.51 11.85
CA TYR A 120 -11.52 6.05 11.73
C TYR A 120 -10.71 5.51 10.55
N LEU A 121 -10.87 6.12 9.36
CA LEU A 121 -10.15 5.67 8.17
C LEU A 121 -8.64 5.85 8.31
N ALA A 122 -8.19 6.96 8.91
CA ALA A 122 -6.79 7.20 9.19
C ALA A 122 -6.21 6.12 10.10
N GLY A 123 -6.90 5.79 11.21
CA GLY A 123 -6.51 4.72 12.11
C GLY A 123 -6.50 3.33 11.45
N ALA A 124 -7.50 3.03 10.60
CA ALA A 124 -7.54 1.75 9.89
C ALA A 124 -6.41 1.59 8.85
N LEU A 125 -5.93 2.68 8.28
CA LEU A 125 -4.96 2.69 7.16
C LEU A 125 -3.56 3.17 7.57
N HIS A 126 -3.32 3.53 8.86
CA HIS A 126 -2.04 4.10 9.29
C HIS A 126 -0.83 3.24 8.95
N ASP A 127 -1.01 1.96 8.97
CA ASP A 127 0.04 0.94 8.76
C ASP A 127 0.05 0.35 7.34
N ILE A 128 -0.74 0.88 6.39
CA ILE A 128 -0.83 0.30 5.03
C ILE A 128 0.52 0.23 4.32
N GLY A 129 1.46 1.11 4.65
CA GLY A 129 2.81 1.08 4.12
C GLY A 129 3.65 -0.13 4.53
N LYS A 130 3.25 -0.89 5.56
CA LYS A 130 3.90 -2.16 5.94
C LYS A 130 3.84 -3.21 4.83
N VAL A 131 2.91 -3.09 3.88
CA VAL A 131 2.86 -3.95 2.69
C VAL A 131 4.17 -3.89 1.89
N ALA A 132 4.87 -2.76 1.90
CA ALA A 132 6.13 -2.56 1.20
C ALA A 132 7.37 -3.04 1.99
N ILE A 133 7.23 -3.34 3.28
CA ILE A 133 8.33 -3.86 4.12
C ILE A 133 8.49 -5.36 3.89
N GLY A 134 9.73 -5.84 3.81
CA GLY A 134 10.05 -7.26 3.63
C GLY A 134 9.60 -8.11 4.82
N ASN A 135 9.15 -9.35 4.55
CA ASN A 135 8.69 -10.26 5.59
C ASN A 135 9.80 -10.63 6.58
N GLU A 136 11.05 -10.66 6.12
CA GLU A 136 12.23 -10.91 6.97
C GLU A 136 12.39 -9.89 8.10
N ILE A 137 11.87 -8.67 7.93
CA ILE A 137 11.86 -7.62 8.94
C ILE A 137 10.56 -7.71 9.77
N LEU A 138 9.40 -7.83 9.10
CA LEU A 138 8.10 -7.84 9.76
C LEU A 138 7.88 -9.05 10.67
N GLU A 139 8.37 -10.23 10.26
CA GLU A 139 8.18 -11.49 10.97
C GLU A 139 9.41 -11.91 11.80
N LYS A 140 10.41 -11.02 11.92
CA LYS A 140 11.65 -11.34 12.62
C LYS A 140 11.38 -11.70 14.07
N PRO A 141 11.75 -12.93 14.50
CA PRO A 141 11.64 -13.32 15.91
C PRO A 141 12.75 -12.64 16.73
N GLY A 142 12.41 -11.53 17.37
CA GLY A 142 13.35 -10.79 18.22
C GLY A 142 13.52 -9.31 17.84
N ARG A 143 14.53 -8.67 18.41
CA ARG A 143 14.78 -7.25 18.16
C ARG A 143 15.36 -7.03 16.77
N LEU A 144 14.88 -5.97 16.12
CA LEU A 144 15.46 -5.49 14.87
C LEU A 144 16.85 -4.88 15.15
N THR A 145 17.77 -5.06 14.21
CA THR A 145 19.02 -4.29 14.18
C THR A 145 18.73 -2.83 13.84
N ASP A 146 19.69 -1.95 14.02
CA ASP A 146 19.51 -0.52 13.71
C ASP A 146 19.19 -0.30 12.22
N SER A 147 19.79 -1.08 11.32
CA SER A 147 19.50 -1.01 9.89
C SER A 147 18.10 -1.54 9.53
N GLU A 148 17.67 -2.63 10.14
CA GLU A 148 16.32 -3.18 9.96
C GLU A 148 15.26 -2.24 10.55
N TYR A 149 15.57 -1.61 11.69
CA TYR A 149 14.66 -0.62 12.27
C TYR A 149 14.58 0.64 11.43
N ALA A 150 15.68 1.08 10.81
CA ALA A 150 15.66 2.17 9.84
C ALA A 150 14.77 1.83 8.64
N GLU A 151 14.85 0.61 8.11
CA GLU A 151 13.96 0.13 7.03
C GLU A 151 12.51 0.04 7.51
N MET A 152 12.25 -0.49 8.71
CA MET A 152 10.90 -0.55 9.28
C MET A 152 10.25 0.84 9.35
N LYS A 153 10.99 1.88 9.71
CA LYS A 153 10.46 3.26 9.79
C LYS A 153 9.92 3.78 8.45
N HIS A 154 10.37 3.25 7.32
CA HIS A 154 9.88 3.66 6.02
C HIS A 154 8.39 3.35 5.79
N HIS A 155 7.77 2.44 6.58
CA HIS A 155 6.34 2.15 6.40
C HIS A 155 5.47 3.41 6.53
N ALA A 156 5.83 4.35 7.41
CA ALA A 156 5.07 5.59 7.58
C ALA A 156 5.17 6.49 6.33
N ALA A 157 6.36 6.60 5.72
CA ALA A 157 6.52 7.27 4.44
C ALA A 157 5.78 6.55 3.31
N TYR A 158 5.81 5.21 3.28
CA TYR A 158 5.04 4.44 2.30
C TYR A 158 3.53 4.61 2.47
N THR A 159 3.03 4.71 3.72
CA THR A 159 1.63 5.08 3.99
C THR A 159 1.30 6.43 3.36
N TYR A 160 2.14 7.44 3.54
CA TYR A 160 1.97 8.75 2.91
C TYR A 160 1.87 8.66 1.39
N TYR A 161 2.82 7.96 0.74
CA TYR A 161 2.83 7.84 -0.72
C TYR A 161 1.64 7.05 -1.27
N VAL A 162 1.28 5.93 -0.64
CA VAL A 162 0.14 5.12 -1.07
C VAL A 162 -1.17 5.91 -0.98
N LEU A 163 -1.39 6.61 0.13
CA LEU A 163 -2.61 7.40 0.31
C LEU A 163 -2.63 8.69 -0.53
N SER A 164 -1.46 9.18 -0.99
CA SER A 164 -1.38 10.31 -1.92
C SER A 164 -1.95 10.01 -3.30
N GLU A 165 -2.04 8.73 -3.69
CA GLU A 165 -2.63 8.31 -4.96
C GLU A 165 -4.18 8.35 -4.93
N VAL A 166 -4.78 8.50 -3.75
CA VAL A 166 -6.23 8.56 -3.59
C VAL A 166 -6.67 10.02 -3.54
N GLN A 167 -7.41 10.42 -4.56
CA GLN A 167 -8.03 11.76 -4.60
C GLN A 167 -8.93 11.92 -3.38
N ASP A 168 -8.95 13.09 -2.78
CA ASP A 168 -9.75 13.44 -1.58
C ASP A 168 -9.23 12.87 -0.23
N PHE A 169 -8.07 12.18 -0.21
CA PHE A 169 -7.47 11.67 1.02
C PHE A 169 -6.37 12.56 1.61
N ALA A 170 -6.23 13.80 1.17
CA ALA A 170 -5.09 14.64 1.57
C ALA A 170 -4.97 14.81 3.09
N GLU A 171 -6.08 15.13 3.81
CA GLU A 171 -6.08 15.24 5.27
C GLU A 171 -5.87 13.88 5.94
N LEU A 172 -6.63 12.88 5.54
CA LEU A 172 -6.56 11.52 6.04
C LEU A 172 -5.17 10.90 5.85
N ARG A 173 -4.52 11.17 4.71
CA ARG A 173 -3.15 10.75 4.42
C ARG A 173 -2.17 11.27 5.47
N ASP A 174 -2.25 12.55 5.79
CA ASP A 174 -1.36 13.19 6.75
C ASP A 174 -1.61 12.63 8.16
N TRP A 175 -2.86 12.50 8.58
CA TRP A 175 -3.23 11.90 9.85
C TRP A 175 -2.73 10.45 9.97
N ALA A 176 -2.92 9.63 8.92
CA ALA A 176 -2.45 8.25 8.90
C ALA A 176 -0.92 8.14 8.88
N ALA A 177 -0.22 8.99 8.13
CA ALA A 177 1.22 8.85 7.91
C ALA A 177 2.06 9.42 9.06
N PHE A 178 1.53 10.36 9.86
CA PHE A 178 2.28 11.04 10.93
C PHE A 178 2.16 10.36 12.30
N HIS A 179 1.64 9.14 12.35
CA HIS A 179 1.40 8.39 13.60
C HIS A 179 2.68 8.03 14.38
N HIS A 180 3.84 8.31 13.85
CA HIS A 180 5.15 8.17 14.52
C HIS A 180 5.91 9.50 14.60
N GLU A 181 5.27 10.63 14.30
CA GLU A 181 5.85 11.93 14.59
C GLU A 181 5.81 12.20 16.10
N HIS A 182 6.74 12.99 16.59
CA HIS A 182 6.79 13.41 17.98
C HIS A 182 6.73 14.93 18.09
N LEU A 183 6.12 15.45 19.14
CA LEU A 183 6.00 16.90 19.33
C LEU A 183 7.35 17.62 19.42
N ASP A 184 8.41 16.93 19.81
CA ASP A 184 9.78 17.45 19.87
C ASP A 184 10.56 17.37 18.54
N GLY A 185 9.91 16.86 17.46
CA GLY A 185 10.53 16.71 16.15
C GLY A 185 11.49 15.52 16.00
N THR A 186 11.57 14.63 17.01
CA THR A 186 12.42 13.43 16.96
C THR A 186 11.74 12.23 16.29
N GLY A 187 10.48 12.40 15.87
CA GLY A 187 9.68 11.38 15.21
C GLY A 187 10.08 11.14 13.75
N TYR A 188 9.27 10.37 13.06
CA TYR A 188 9.44 10.06 11.65
C TYR A 188 8.05 9.93 10.98
N PRO A 189 7.92 10.02 9.65
CA PRO A 189 8.98 9.99 8.64
C PRO A 189 9.57 11.38 8.28
N PHE A 190 8.94 12.49 8.70
CA PHE A 190 9.30 13.83 8.25
C PHE A 190 9.94 14.71 9.34
N GLY A 191 9.95 14.23 10.61
CA GLY A 191 10.52 14.96 11.74
C GLY A 191 9.72 16.22 12.10
N LYS A 192 8.39 16.16 11.98
CA LYS A 192 7.49 17.28 12.31
C LYS A 192 7.45 17.52 13.81
N ASN A 193 7.42 18.80 14.19
CA ASN A 193 7.31 19.21 15.58
C ASN A 193 5.90 19.72 15.94
N GLU A 194 5.70 20.09 17.19
CA GLU A 194 4.40 20.55 17.73
C GLU A 194 3.75 21.64 16.87
N SER A 195 4.51 22.61 16.37
CA SER A 195 3.95 23.72 15.59
C SER A 195 3.48 23.33 14.19
N GLU A 196 3.88 22.17 13.70
CA GLU A 196 3.59 21.63 12.36
C GLU A 196 2.51 20.56 12.37
N LEU A 197 2.15 20.04 13.54
CA LEU A 197 1.13 19.01 13.73
C LEU A 197 -0.19 19.60 14.20
N ASN A 198 -1.26 19.37 13.44
CA ASN A 198 -2.61 19.73 13.86
C ASN A 198 -3.15 18.76 14.93
N THR A 199 -4.33 19.02 15.46
CA THR A 199 -4.90 18.20 16.55
C THR A 199 -5.18 16.77 16.13
N GLN A 200 -5.65 16.55 14.92
CA GLN A 200 -5.96 15.22 14.37
C GLN A 200 -4.67 14.39 14.19
N GLU A 201 -3.61 15.01 13.69
CA GLU A 201 -2.29 14.37 13.57
C GLU A 201 -1.72 14.00 14.94
N ARG A 202 -1.92 14.84 15.96
CA ARG A 202 -1.50 14.56 17.35
C ARG A 202 -2.33 13.46 18.01
N ILE A 203 -3.59 13.26 17.61
CA ILE A 203 -4.42 12.15 18.07
C ILE A 203 -3.85 10.81 17.53
N MET A 204 -3.32 10.83 16.32
CA MET A 204 -2.74 9.65 15.68
C MET A 204 -1.31 9.35 16.13
N ALA A 205 -0.54 10.37 16.52
CA ALA A 205 0.85 10.26 16.99
C ALA A 205 0.92 9.83 18.46
#